data_0de2b428988e1557c18ca161e1057a07
#
_entry.id   0de2b428988e1557c18ca161e1057a07
#
_cell.length_a   1.000
_cell.length_b   1.000
_cell.length_c   1.000
_cell.angle_alpha   90.00
_cell.angle_beta   90.00
_cell.angle_gamma   90.00
#
_symmetry.space_group_name_H-M   'P 1'
#
loop_
_entity.id
_entity.type
_entity.pdbx_description
1 polymer ?
#
loop_
_entity_poly.entity_id
_entity_poly.type
_entity_poly.pdbx_seq_one_letter_code
_entity_poly.pdbx_strand_id
1 'polypeptide(L)'
;MKNLFIAVSVLLGWFAVIAQLVLYIINRTVSLTETLFRFFSYFTILSNILVALCFTAMLVKPKSAWGRIFTHSKVISGTVVYIIVVSAVYNLVLRQLWNPEGLQKIVDVILHSTIPMLFVAHWLFRVPKNELQWKNAFAWLLFPLLYIILVLIRGTFSDFYPYPFVDVTESGYNAVLINCAGLFIIFLVLSLLVIGTGKLISKYTGED
;
A
#
# COMPACT_ATOMS: atom_id res chain seq x y z
N MET A 1 4.20 -8.46 24.89
CA MET A 1 3.99 -9.03 23.54
C MET A 1 3.44 -8.04 22.51
N LYS A 2 2.43 -7.18 22.83
CA LYS A 2 1.85 -6.20 21.89
C LYS A 2 2.90 -5.22 21.34
N ASN A 3 3.70 -4.61 22.20
CA ASN A 3 4.71 -3.62 21.81
C ASN A 3 5.85 -4.24 20.98
N LEU A 4 6.22 -5.49 21.26
CA LEU A 4 7.24 -6.22 20.50
C LEU A 4 6.77 -6.47 19.05
N PHE A 5 5.53 -6.92 18.85
CA PHE A 5 4.95 -7.10 17.52
C PHE A 5 4.99 -5.79 16.70
N ILE A 6 4.52 -4.68 17.31
CA ILE A 6 4.52 -3.38 16.63
C ILE A 6 5.95 -2.92 16.34
N ALA A 7 6.88 -3.06 17.29
CA ALA A 7 8.28 -2.68 17.12
C ALA A 7 8.96 -3.45 15.96
N VAL A 8 8.75 -4.78 15.91
CA VAL A 8 9.26 -5.61 14.81
C VAL A 8 8.65 -5.17 13.47
N SER A 9 7.34 -4.88 13.44
CA SER A 9 6.67 -4.41 12.21
C SER A 9 7.19 -3.05 11.76
N VAL A 10 7.49 -2.12 12.68
CA VAL A 10 8.14 -0.83 12.37
C VAL A 10 9.51 -1.05 11.75
N LEU A 11 10.36 -1.88 12.38
CA LEU A 11 11.71 -2.14 11.91
C LEU A 11 11.71 -2.80 10.53
N LEU A 12 10.88 -3.82 10.32
CA LEU A 12 10.76 -4.50 9.03
C LEU A 12 10.22 -3.57 7.94
N GLY A 13 9.19 -2.75 8.26
CA GLY A 13 8.60 -1.83 7.29
C GLY A 13 9.60 -0.78 6.81
N TRP A 14 10.27 -0.10 7.73
CA TRP A 14 11.29 0.89 7.37
C TRP A 14 12.52 0.26 6.73
N PHE A 15 12.98 -0.89 7.24
CA PHE A 15 14.07 -1.64 6.61
C PHE A 15 13.77 -1.91 5.14
N ALA A 16 12.59 -2.46 4.83
CA ALA A 16 12.24 -2.80 3.46
C ALA A 16 12.17 -1.57 2.53
N VAL A 17 11.54 -0.48 2.98
CA VAL A 17 11.44 0.76 2.20
C VAL A 17 12.83 1.38 1.97
N ILE A 18 13.66 1.46 3.01
CA ILE A 18 15.00 2.05 2.92
C ILE A 18 15.93 1.17 2.08
N ALA A 19 15.93 -0.14 2.32
CA ALA A 19 16.75 -1.07 1.54
C ALA A 19 16.35 -1.06 0.06
N GLN A 20 15.04 -1.01 -0.25
CA GLN A 20 14.57 -0.86 -1.63
C GLN A 20 15.03 0.46 -2.26
N LEU A 21 15.00 1.57 -1.52
CA LEU A 21 15.51 2.85 -2.00
C LEU A 21 17.02 2.78 -2.32
N VAL A 22 17.79 2.19 -1.41
CA VAL A 22 19.25 2.02 -1.60
C VAL A 22 19.54 1.15 -2.83
N LEU A 23 18.86 0.00 -2.96
CA LEU A 23 19.00 -0.87 -4.11
C LEU A 23 18.60 -0.16 -5.42
N TYR A 24 17.55 0.65 -5.38
CA TYR A 24 17.08 1.41 -6.53
C TYR A 24 18.07 2.51 -6.94
N ILE A 25 18.74 3.15 -5.97
CA ILE A 25 19.79 4.14 -6.22
C ILE A 25 21.07 3.49 -6.75
N ILE A 26 21.50 2.35 -6.17
CA ILE A 26 22.73 1.66 -6.61
C ILE A 26 22.60 1.16 -8.05
N ASN A 27 21.44 0.64 -8.42
CA ASN A 27 21.15 0.05 -9.73
C ASN A 27 20.56 1.07 -10.74
N ARG A 28 20.64 2.37 -10.46
CA ARG A 28 20.04 3.39 -11.32
C ARG A 28 20.72 3.48 -12.69
N THR A 29 19.89 3.69 -13.70
CA THR A 29 20.33 3.97 -15.10
C THR A 29 20.00 5.40 -15.54
N VAL A 30 19.44 6.23 -14.65
CA VAL A 30 19.03 7.60 -14.88
C VAL A 30 19.60 8.51 -13.78
N SER A 31 19.40 9.82 -13.89
CA SER A 31 19.85 10.77 -12.86
C SER A 31 19.28 10.44 -11.48
N LEU A 32 19.95 10.84 -10.40
CA LEU A 32 19.47 10.61 -9.03
C LEU A 32 18.09 11.22 -8.81
N THR A 33 17.85 12.42 -9.31
CA THR A 33 16.56 13.10 -9.21
C THR A 33 15.46 12.28 -9.85
N GLU A 34 15.67 11.83 -11.10
CA GLU A 34 14.71 10.97 -11.79
C GLU A 34 14.52 9.62 -11.09
N THR A 35 15.58 9.02 -10.55
CA THR A 35 15.53 7.80 -9.77
C THR A 35 14.60 7.95 -8.55
N LEU A 36 14.71 9.05 -7.81
CA LEU A 36 13.84 9.33 -6.66
C LEU A 36 12.40 9.53 -7.08
N PHE A 37 12.14 10.27 -8.16
CA PHE A 37 10.77 10.41 -8.68
C PHE A 37 10.18 9.07 -9.12
N ARG A 38 10.95 8.23 -9.82
CA ARG A 38 10.52 6.88 -10.19
C ARG A 38 10.22 6.03 -8.97
N PHE A 39 11.09 6.06 -7.94
CA PHE A 39 10.88 5.30 -6.70
C PHE A 39 9.55 5.65 -6.02
N PHE A 40 9.24 6.93 -5.86
CA PHE A 40 7.98 7.38 -5.27
C PHE A 40 6.77 7.27 -6.23
N SER A 41 6.97 6.89 -7.49
CA SER A 41 5.90 6.59 -8.41
C SER A 41 5.33 5.17 -8.25
N TYR A 42 5.94 4.30 -7.45
CA TYR A 42 5.38 2.97 -7.18
C TYR A 42 4.32 3.01 -6.07
N PHE A 43 3.11 2.53 -6.37
CA PHE A 43 2.03 2.39 -5.39
C PHE A 43 2.43 1.49 -4.21
N THR A 44 3.25 0.46 -4.48
CA THR A 44 3.86 -0.40 -3.46
C THR A 44 4.62 0.39 -2.43
N ILE A 45 5.48 1.31 -2.86
CA ILE A 45 6.32 2.13 -1.97
C ILE A 45 5.44 3.04 -1.11
N LEU A 46 4.51 3.76 -1.73
CA LEU A 46 3.60 4.66 -1.02
C LEU A 46 2.74 3.92 0.01
N SER A 47 2.21 2.75 -0.35
CA SER A 47 1.39 1.93 0.55
C SER A 47 2.21 1.35 1.71
N ASN A 48 3.44 0.88 1.46
CA ASN A 48 4.32 0.39 2.53
C ASN A 48 4.79 1.52 3.46
N ILE A 49 5.03 2.73 2.94
CA ILE A 49 5.29 3.92 3.78
C ILE A 49 4.09 4.21 4.68
N LEU A 50 2.85 4.18 4.15
CA LEU A 50 1.65 4.37 4.97
C LEU A 50 1.55 3.33 6.09
N VAL A 51 1.81 2.06 5.80
CA VAL A 51 1.86 0.99 6.82
C VAL A 51 2.93 1.27 7.87
N ALA A 52 4.15 1.62 7.44
CA ALA A 52 5.25 1.94 8.36
C ALA A 52 4.92 3.15 9.25
N LEU A 53 4.28 4.19 8.70
CA LEU A 53 3.79 5.35 9.45
C LEU A 53 2.72 4.97 10.47
N CYS A 54 1.74 4.13 10.11
CA CYS A 54 0.72 3.63 11.03
C CYS A 54 1.36 2.90 12.22
N PHE A 55 2.24 1.93 11.97
CA PHE A 55 2.93 1.21 13.03
C PHE A 55 3.83 2.12 13.88
N THR A 56 4.54 3.05 13.27
CA THR A 56 5.38 4.03 13.99
C THR A 56 4.54 4.92 14.90
N ALA A 57 3.39 5.41 14.40
CA ALA A 57 2.48 6.22 15.20
C ALA A 57 1.95 5.47 16.43
N MET A 58 1.63 4.18 16.27
CA MET A 58 1.19 3.32 17.37
C MET A 58 2.28 3.12 18.42
N LEU A 59 3.55 3.05 18.00
CA LEU A 59 4.69 2.76 18.89
C LEU A 59 5.17 4.00 19.64
N VAL A 60 5.34 5.12 18.93
CA VAL A 60 6.10 6.27 19.47
C VAL A 60 5.20 7.33 20.09
N LYS A 61 4.18 7.81 19.39
CA LYS A 61 3.35 8.95 19.83
C LYS A 61 1.88 8.80 19.45
N PRO A 62 1.16 7.77 19.95
CA PRO A 62 -0.22 7.52 19.50
C PRO A 62 -1.20 8.65 19.86
N LYS A 63 -0.91 9.45 20.90
CA LYS A 63 -1.78 10.56 21.37
C LYS A 63 -1.46 11.93 20.72
N SER A 64 -0.41 12.06 19.93
CA SER A 64 -0.08 13.29 19.20
C SER A 64 -1.11 13.56 18.09
N ALA A 65 -1.16 14.78 17.54
CA ALA A 65 -2.05 15.09 16.41
C ALA A 65 -1.78 14.16 15.21
N TRP A 66 -0.53 13.96 14.86
CA TRP A 66 -0.10 13.02 13.84
C TRP A 66 -0.44 11.57 14.22
N GLY A 67 -0.16 11.17 15.46
CA GLY A 67 -0.49 9.84 15.96
C GLY A 67 -1.97 9.52 15.84
N ARG A 68 -2.85 10.43 16.21
CA ARG A 68 -4.32 10.25 16.10
C ARG A 68 -4.78 9.99 14.65
N ILE A 69 -4.14 10.61 13.66
CA ILE A 69 -4.46 10.38 12.25
C ILE A 69 -4.10 8.94 11.86
N PHE A 70 -2.84 8.54 12.06
CA PHE A 70 -2.33 7.25 11.60
C PHE A 70 -2.75 6.06 12.48
N THR A 71 -3.30 6.29 13.67
CA THR A 71 -3.89 5.22 14.51
C THR A 71 -5.41 5.17 14.41
N HIS A 72 -6.03 6.06 13.63
CA HIS A 72 -7.48 6.07 13.47
C HIS A 72 -7.96 4.84 12.70
N SER A 73 -9.01 4.17 13.19
CA SER A 73 -9.53 2.91 12.60
C SER A 73 -9.85 3.03 11.11
N LYS A 74 -10.41 4.15 10.66
CA LYS A 74 -10.72 4.40 9.23
C LYS A 74 -9.47 4.52 8.37
N VAL A 75 -8.40 5.16 8.88
CA VAL A 75 -7.13 5.30 8.15
C VAL A 75 -6.43 3.96 8.04
N ILE A 76 -6.36 3.21 9.16
CA ILE A 76 -5.78 1.86 9.16
C ILE A 76 -6.54 0.94 8.20
N SER A 77 -7.89 0.95 8.24
CA SER A 77 -8.72 0.10 7.37
C SER A 77 -8.56 0.45 5.89
N GLY A 78 -8.48 1.74 5.53
CA GLY A 78 -8.16 2.15 4.16
C GLY A 78 -6.77 1.68 3.72
N THR A 79 -5.77 1.80 4.60
CA THR A 79 -4.41 1.32 4.34
C THR A 79 -4.38 -0.21 4.18
N VAL A 80 -5.24 -0.95 4.88
CA VAL A 80 -5.43 -2.41 4.68
C VAL A 80 -5.89 -2.71 3.26
N VAL A 81 -6.84 -1.96 2.72
CA VAL A 81 -7.26 -2.13 1.32
C VAL A 81 -6.08 -1.94 0.37
N TYR A 82 -5.31 -0.87 0.55
CA TYR A 82 -4.17 -0.56 -0.32
C TYR A 82 -3.11 -1.65 -0.29
N ILE A 83 -2.75 -2.12 0.90
CA ILE A 83 -1.68 -3.11 1.03
C ILE A 83 -2.12 -4.52 0.59
N ILE A 84 -3.42 -4.86 0.68
CA ILE A 84 -3.99 -6.08 0.08
C ILE A 84 -3.88 -6.02 -1.44
N VAL A 85 -4.24 -4.88 -2.06
CA VAL A 85 -4.09 -4.70 -3.52
C VAL A 85 -2.64 -4.84 -3.94
N VAL A 86 -1.70 -4.21 -3.22
CA VAL A 86 -0.25 -4.36 -3.47
C VAL A 86 0.15 -5.84 -3.46
N SER A 87 -0.23 -6.56 -2.41
CA SER A 87 0.11 -7.99 -2.27
C SER A 87 -0.54 -8.84 -3.37
N ALA A 88 -1.82 -8.62 -3.67
CA ALA A 88 -2.55 -9.39 -4.66
C ALA A 88 -2.02 -9.15 -6.07
N VAL A 89 -1.89 -7.89 -6.50
CA VAL A 89 -1.39 -7.54 -7.83
C VAL A 89 0.03 -8.05 -8.02
N TYR A 90 0.89 -7.88 -7.01
CA TYR A 90 2.25 -8.39 -7.10
C TYR A 90 2.28 -9.92 -7.25
N ASN A 91 1.71 -10.66 -6.31
CA ASN A 91 1.82 -12.12 -6.28
C ASN A 91 1.06 -12.82 -7.41
N LEU A 92 -0.03 -12.23 -7.94
CA LEU A 92 -0.84 -12.84 -9.01
C LEU A 92 -0.40 -12.42 -10.41
N VAL A 93 0.16 -11.21 -10.57
CA VAL A 93 0.47 -10.64 -11.89
C VAL A 93 1.96 -10.36 -12.06
N LEU A 94 2.57 -9.56 -11.16
CA LEU A 94 3.90 -9.02 -11.40
C LEU A 94 5.03 -10.00 -11.07
N ARG A 95 4.84 -10.89 -10.12
CA ARG A 95 5.86 -11.84 -9.66
C ARG A 95 6.38 -12.76 -10.78
N GLN A 96 5.58 -13.00 -11.80
CA GLN A 96 5.95 -13.84 -12.93
C GLN A 96 6.83 -13.09 -13.95
N LEU A 97 6.88 -11.75 -13.87
CA LEU A 97 7.60 -10.92 -14.83
C LEU A 97 9.07 -10.70 -14.49
N TRP A 98 9.47 -11.02 -13.24
CA TRP A 98 10.86 -10.84 -12.85
C TRP A 98 11.28 -11.82 -11.72
N ASN A 99 12.57 -12.14 -11.65
CA ASN A 99 13.12 -13.08 -10.67
C ASN A 99 14.25 -12.41 -9.86
N PRO A 100 13.94 -11.68 -8.77
CA PRO A 100 14.94 -11.02 -7.95
C PRO A 100 15.80 -12.03 -7.18
N GLU A 101 17.09 -11.67 -6.98
CA GLU A 101 18.05 -12.48 -6.24
C GLU A 101 18.65 -11.70 -5.06
N GLY A 102 19.33 -12.40 -4.16
CA GLY A 102 20.05 -11.81 -3.03
C GLY A 102 19.17 -10.93 -2.15
N LEU A 103 19.68 -9.75 -1.78
CA LEU A 103 18.97 -8.80 -0.94
C LEU A 103 17.67 -8.28 -1.58
N GLN A 104 17.66 -8.10 -2.90
CA GLN A 104 16.46 -7.67 -3.63
C GLN A 104 15.30 -8.64 -3.44
N LYS A 105 15.55 -9.96 -3.44
CA LYS A 105 14.54 -10.98 -3.18
C LYS A 105 13.96 -10.90 -1.76
N ILE A 106 14.83 -10.65 -0.77
CA ILE A 106 14.41 -10.51 0.64
C ILE A 106 13.50 -9.29 0.78
N VAL A 107 13.93 -8.14 0.26
CA VAL A 107 13.16 -6.89 0.31
C VAL A 107 11.83 -7.04 -0.41
N ASP A 108 11.83 -7.68 -1.55
CA ASP A 108 10.65 -7.95 -2.36
C ASP A 108 9.59 -8.78 -1.59
N VAL A 109 10.00 -9.87 -0.95
CA VAL A 109 9.11 -10.69 -0.10
C VAL A 109 8.57 -9.89 1.08
N ILE A 110 9.40 -9.04 1.69
CA ILE A 110 8.96 -8.21 2.82
C ILE A 110 7.90 -7.20 2.37
N LEU A 111 8.12 -6.47 1.27
CA LEU A 111 7.20 -5.44 0.78
C LEU A 111 5.86 -6.00 0.28
N HIS A 112 5.88 -7.17 -0.38
CA HIS A 112 4.70 -7.70 -1.06
C HIS A 112 3.98 -8.83 -0.32
N SER A 113 4.60 -9.43 0.72
CA SER A 113 4.00 -10.55 1.45
C SER A 113 4.06 -10.33 2.96
N THR A 114 5.24 -10.13 3.55
CA THR A 114 5.40 -10.10 5.01
C THR A 114 4.69 -8.90 5.63
N ILE A 115 4.96 -7.68 5.17
CA ILE A 115 4.33 -6.45 5.69
C ILE A 115 2.82 -6.44 5.46
N PRO A 116 2.30 -6.79 4.26
CA PRO A 116 0.86 -6.95 4.07
C PRO A 116 0.20 -7.91 5.07
N MET A 117 0.78 -9.10 5.27
CA MET A 117 0.25 -10.08 6.24
C MET A 117 0.26 -9.55 7.67
N LEU A 118 1.36 -8.93 8.12
CA LEU A 118 1.46 -8.36 9.46
C LEU A 118 0.42 -7.25 9.68
N PHE A 119 0.21 -6.39 8.68
CA PHE A 119 -0.73 -5.28 8.80
C PHE A 119 -2.19 -5.74 8.79
N VAL A 120 -2.53 -6.69 7.92
CA VAL A 120 -3.87 -7.32 7.91
C VAL A 120 -4.13 -8.05 9.22
N ALA A 121 -3.18 -8.83 9.73
CA ALA A 121 -3.30 -9.50 11.02
C ALA A 121 -3.49 -8.50 12.18
N HIS A 122 -2.71 -7.41 12.18
CA HIS A 122 -2.91 -6.33 13.16
C HIS A 122 -4.32 -5.75 13.09
N TRP A 123 -4.81 -5.45 11.89
CA TRP A 123 -6.15 -4.92 11.67
C TRP A 123 -7.23 -5.90 12.17
N LEU A 124 -7.13 -7.18 11.82
CA LEU A 124 -8.10 -8.20 12.21
C LEU A 124 -8.25 -8.31 13.73
N PHE A 125 -7.13 -8.34 14.46
CA PHE A 125 -7.13 -8.71 15.88
C PHE A 125 -7.01 -7.53 16.86
N ARG A 126 -6.69 -6.32 16.38
CA ARG A 126 -6.29 -5.21 17.27
C ARG A 126 -6.96 -3.87 17.02
N VAL A 127 -7.51 -3.67 15.82
CA VAL A 127 -8.10 -2.38 15.45
C VAL A 127 -9.60 -2.39 15.73
N PRO A 128 -10.15 -1.42 16.49
CA PRO A 128 -11.60 -1.27 16.65
C PRO A 128 -12.29 -1.00 15.32
N LYS A 129 -13.48 -1.56 15.10
CA LYS A 129 -14.19 -1.51 13.83
C LYS A 129 -15.57 -0.87 13.89
N ASN A 130 -16.02 -0.50 15.09
CA ASN A 130 -17.34 0.10 15.34
C ASN A 130 -17.57 1.42 14.57
N GLU A 131 -16.51 2.17 14.23
CA GLU A 131 -16.61 3.43 13.48
C GLU A 131 -16.67 3.25 11.95
N LEU A 132 -16.57 2.02 11.42
CA LEU A 132 -16.54 1.78 10.00
C LEU A 132 -17.93 1.95 9.39
N GLN A 133 -18.02 2.77 8.34
CA GLN A 133 -19.25 3.07 7.62
C GLN A 133 -19.08 2.78 6.13
N TRP A 134 -20.15 2.39 5.44
CA TRP A 134 -20.13 2.08 4.01
C TRP A 134 -19.59 3.24 3.15
N LYS A 135 -19.86 4.48 3.55
CA LYS A 135 -19.32 5.67 2.87
C LYS A 135 -17.79 5.79 2.91
N ASN A 136 -17.12 5.09 3.84
CA ASN A 136 -15.65 5.10 3.90
C ASN A 136 -15.03 4.46 2.65
N ALA A 137 -15.74 3.54 1.98
CA ALA A 137 -15.28 2.95 0.72
C ALA A 137 -14.95 4.02 -0.32
N PHE A 138 -15.81 5.02 -0.49
CA PHE A 138 -15.59 6.11 -1.44
C PHE A 138 -14.42 7.01 -1.03
N ALA A 139 -14.25 7.30 0.26
CA ALA A 139 -13.11 8.08 0.74
C ALA A 139 -11.77 7.34 0.49
N TRP A 140 -11.77 6.02 0.62
CA TRP A 140 -10.57 5.21 0.37
C TRP A 140 -10.22 5.09 -1.12
N LEU A 141 -11.16 5.31 -2.04
CA LEU A 141 -10.89 5.38 -3.47
C LEU A 141 -10.12 6.65 -3.88
N LEU A 142 -10.11 7.68 -3.05
CA LEU A 142 -9.45 8.95 -3.37
C LEU A 142 -7.93 8.77 -3.54
N PHE A 143 -7.28 7.98 -2.69
CA PHE A 143 -5.84 7.77 -2.75
C PHE A 143 -5.40 7.06 -4.06
N PRO A 144 -5.96 5.91 -4.47
CA PRO A 144 -5.62 5.30 -5.75
C PRO A 144 -6.05 6.15 -6.95
N LEU A 145 -7.12 6.95 -6.84
CA LEU A 145 -7.52 7.88 -7.90
C LEU A 145 -6.48 8.99 -8.11
N LEU A 146 -6.07 9.65 -7.04
CA LEU A 146 -5.03 10.69 -7.12
C LEU A 146 -3.70 10.09 -7.60
N TYR A 147 -3.38 8.89 -7.12
CA TYR A 147 -2.18 8.17 -7.55
C TYR A 147 -2.17 7.94 -9.06
N ILE A 148 -3.23 7.37 -9.65
CA ILE A 148 -3.23 7.08 -11.10
C ILE A 148 -3.22 8.35 -11.95
N ILE A 149 -3.93 9.41 -11.52
CA ILE A 149 -3.88 10.72 -12.19
C ILE A 149 -2.43 11.24 -12.22
N LEU A 150 -1.73 11.23 -11.10
CA LEU A 150 -0.34 11.68 -11.01
C LEU A 150 0.60 10.83 -11.86
N VAL A 151 0.43 9.50 -11.87
CA VAL A 151 1.24 8.58 -12.69
C VAL A 151 1.03 8.84 -14.19
N LEU A 152 -0.21 8.99 -14.63
CA LEU A 152 -0.51 9.26 -16.03
C LEU A 152 0.01 10.63 -16.47
N ILE A 153 -0.21 11.69 -15.68
CA ILE A 153 0.33 13.03 -15.95
C ILE A 153 1.85 12.98 -16.03
N ARG A 154 2.51 12.38 -15.02
CA ARG A 154 3.97 12.29 -15.01
C ARG A 154 4.51 11.48 -16.19
N GLY A 155 3.85 10.38 -16.54
CA GLY A 155 4.24 9.52 -17.65
C GLY A 155 4.32 10.28 -18.97
N THR A 156 3.41 11.24 -19.23
CA THR A 156 3.45 12.06 -20.46
C THR A 156 4.68 12.96 -20.58
N PHE A 157 5.39 13.24 -19.47
CA PHE A 157 6.59 14.10 -19.45
C PHE A 157 7.89 13.31 -19.31
N SER A 158 7.83 12.06 -18.79
CA SER A 158 9.02 11.31 -18.42
C SER A 158 9.17 9.97 -19.16
N ASP A 159 8.18 9.59 -19.96
CA ASP A 159 8.08 8.28 -20.62
C ASP A 159 8.27 7.09 -19.67
N PHE A 160 7.98 7.32 -18.35
CA PHE A 160 8.11 6.30 -17.33
C PHE A 160 6.77 6.00 -16.64
N TYR A 161 6.35 4.77 -16.73
CA TYR A 161 5.19 4.21 -16.04
C TYR A 161 5.64 3.06 -15.12
N PRO A 162 5.23 3.05 -13.83
CA PRO A 162 5.77 2.10 -12.84
C PRO A 162 5.29 0.65 -13.04
N TYR A 163 4.24 0.44 -13.83
CA TYR A 163 3.66 -0.89 -14.08
C TYR A 163 3.23 -1.04 -15.54
N PRO A 164 3.37 -2.24 -16.14
CA PRO A 164 3.00 -2.49 -17.54
C PRO A 164 1.53 -2.20 -17.85
N PHE A 165 0.63 -2.49 -16.90
CA PHE A 165 -0.81 -2.28 -17.08
C PHE A 165 -1.27 -0.81 -17.05
N VAL A 166 -0.37 0.12 -16.70
CA VAL A 166 -0.61 1.58 -16.77
C VAL A 166 0.32 2.28 -17.78
N ASP A 167 1.11 1.51 -18.52
CA ASP A 167 2.02 2.03 -19.53
C ASP A 167 1.27 2.36 -20.83
N VAL A 168 1.09 3.66 -21.05
CA VAL A 168 0.38 4.18 -22.22
C VAL A 168 1.20 4.05 -23.49
N THR A 169 2.55 4.04 -23.39
CA THR A 169 3.45 3.93 -24.53
C THR A 169 3.43 2.54 -25.14
N GLU A 170 3.24 1.50 -24.30
CA GLU A 170 3.15 0.11 -24.74
C GLU A 170 1.72 -0.30 -25.13
N SER A 171 0.72 0.09 -24.31
CA SER A 171 -0.64 -0.45 -24.41
C SER A 171 -1.65 0.51 -25.04
N GLY A 172 -1.31 1.79 -25.13
CA GLY A 172 -2.22 2.85 -25.56
C GLY A 172 -3.24 3.26 -24.48
N TYR A 173 -3.81 4.46 -24.62
CA TYR A 173 -4.73 5.03 -23.64
C TYR A 173 -5.97 4.17 -23.37
N ASN A 174 -6.58 3.59 -24.42
CA ASN A 174 -7.81 2.81 -24.26
C ASN A 174 -7.60 1.58 -23.35
N ALA A 175 -6.54 0.82 -23.57
CA ALA A 175 -6.23 -0.34 -22.75
C ALA A 175 -5.90 0.06 -21.29
N VAL A 176 -5.11 1.12 -21.11
CA VAL A 176 -4.75 1.63 -19.78
C VAL A 176 -6.00 2.12 -19.02
N LEU A 177 -6.92 2.83 -19.67
CA LEU A 177 -8.16 3.27 -19.03
C LEU A 177 -9.06 2.10 -18.61
N ILE A 178 -9.13 1.04 -19.41
CA ILE A 178 -9.85 -0.20 -19.05
C ILE A 178 -9.18 -0.87 -17.83
N ASN A 179 -7.86 -0.98 -17.84
CA ASN A 179 -7.11 -1.54 -16.70
C ASN A 179 -7.31 -0.71 -15.42
N CYS A 180 -7.27 0.63 -15.52
CA CYS A 180 -7.55 1.53 -14.40
C CYS A 180 -8.97 1.37 -13.87
N ALA A 181 -9.98 1.27 -14.76
CA ALA A 181 -11.36 1.02 -14.35
C ALA A 181 -11.51 -0.32 -13.63
N GLY A 182 -10.86 -1.39 -14.13
CA GLY A 182 -10.82 -2.70 -13.49
C GLY A 182 -10.20 -2.65 -12.08
N LEU A 183 -9.03 -1.99 -11.96
CA LEU A 183 -8.39 -1.79 -10.65
C LEU A 183 -9.27 -0.97 -9.71
N PHE A 184 -9.96 0.05 -10.19
CA PHE A 184 -10.86 0.87 -9.38
C PHE A 184 -12.03 0.05 -8.83
N ILE A 185 -12.58 -0.86 -9.64
CA ILE A 185 -13.60 -1.83 -9.18
C ILE A 185 -13.02 -2.76 -8.11
N ILE A 186 -11.80 -3.26 -8.29
CA ILE A 186 -11.12 -4.11 -7.29
C ILE A 186 -10.95 -3.34 -5.97
N PHE A 187 -10.49 -2.09 -6.00
CA PHE A 187 -10.38 -1.25 -4.80
C PHE A 187 -11.74 -1.04 -4.12
N LEU A 188 -12.80 -0.80 -4.89
CA LEU A 188 -14.16 -0.63 -4.34
C LEU A 188 -14.65 -1.93 -3.69
N VAL A 189 -14.56 -3.05 -4.38
CA VAL A 189 -15.00 -4.36 -3.87
C VAL A 189 -14.23 -4.72 -2.59
N LEU A 190 -12.91 -4.57 -2.58
CA LEU A 190 -12.10 -4.82 -1.38
C LEU A 190 -12.44 -3.86 -0.25
N SER A 191 -12.71 -2.58 -0.54
CA SER A 191 -13.16 -1.63 0.48
C SER A 191 -14.48 -2.07 1.13
N LEU A 192 -15.44 -2.50 0.32
CA LEU A 192 -16.72 -3.01 0.84
C LEU A 192 -16.53 -4.31 1.65
N LEU A 193 -15.65 -5.22 1.20
CA LEU A 193 -15.31 -6.43 1.94
C LEU A 193 -14.65 -6.13 3.29
N VAL A 194 -13.69 -5.21 3.33
CA VAL A 194 -13.03 -4.78 4.58
C VAL A 194 -14.05 -4.16 5.54
N ILE A 195 -14.95 -3.31 5.05
CA ILE A 195 -16.02 -2.73 5.90
C ILE A 195 -16.97 -3.82 6.38
N GLY A 196 -17.43 -4.70 5.50
CA GLY A 196 -18.33 -5.80 5.84
C GLY A 196 -17.75 -6.74 6.89
N THR A 197 -16.50 -7.17 6.68
CA THR A 197 -15.73 -7.97 7.65
C THR A 197 -15.58 -7.22 8.98
N GLY A 198 -15.24 -5.94 8.93
CA GLY A 198 -15.12 -5.12 10.13
C GLY A 198 -16.44 -5.05 10.92
N LYS A 199 -17.56 -4.81 10.25
CA LYS A 199 -18.89 -4.79 10.90
C LYS A 199 -19.28 -6.14 11.51
N LEU A 200 -18.96 -7.25 10.82
CA LEU A 200 -19.17 -8.58 11.36
C LEU A 200 -18.34 -8.80 12.64
N ILE A 201 -17.05 -8.46 12.62
CA ILE A 201 -16.18 -8.58 13.79
C ILE A 201 -16.72 -7.74 14.95
N SER A 202 -17.05 -6.45 14.72
CA SER A 202 -17.61 -5.54 15.75
C SER A 202 -18.84 -6.16 16.42
N LYS A 203 -19.77 -6.70 15.64
CA LYS A 203 -20.96 -7.37 16.14
C LYS A 203 -20.66 -8.58 17.04
N TYR A 204 -19.64 -9.39 16.69
CA TYR A 204 -19.28 -10.57 17.49
C TYR A 204 -18.41 -10.25 18.70
N THR A 205 -17.66 -9.15 18.70
CA THR A 205 -16.81 -8.73 19.81
C THR A 205 -17.51 -7.80 20.80
N GLY A 206 -18.74 -7.38 20.51
CA GLY A 206 -19.50 -6.47 21.37
C GLY A 206 -18.91 -5.06 21.42
N GLU A 207 -18.30 -4.60 20.34
CA GLU A 207 -17.73 -3.26 20.20
C GLU A 207 -18.80 -2.19 19.82
N ASP A 208 -20.10 -2.53 19.93
CA ASP A 208 -21.22 -1.64 19.61
C ASP A 208 -21.46 -0.59 20.67
#